data_98d271297356acf5bea89c3daa992e5c
#
_entry.id   98d271297356acf5bea89c3daa992e5c
#
_cell.length_a   1.000
_cell.length_b   1.000
_cell.length_c   1.000
_cell.angle_alpha   90.00
_cell.angle_beta   90.00
_cell.angle_gamma   90.00
#
_symmetry.space_group_name_H-M   'P 1'
#
loop_
_entity.id
_entity.type
_entity.pdbx_description
1 polymer ?
#
loop_
_entity_poly.entity_id
_entity_poly.type
_entity_poly.pdbx_seq_one_letter_code
_entity_poly.pdbx_strand_id
1 'polypeptide(L)'
;PDVVGSVADRFETMATAVAASYMNIPLAHVQGGEVTGSIDEKVRHAVTKLSDLHLVSCAPAAERVVRMGECASKVHVTGCPSIDLAAEVACDPRLDFDPFAKYGGVGGRQDLSDGYLVVMQHPVTTEHEEARAQTVETLEAVDRIGLPVLWFWPNVDAGSDGTSNAIRHFRETRRPRQMHFFKNMVPTDFLKLLCNAKALIGNSSVGVRECGFLGVPVVNIGSRQAGRDRGPNVLDVAYEREAIGAAIEAHLD
;
A
#
# COMPACT_ATOMS: atom_id res chain seq x y z
N PRO A 1 -8.59 6.78 29.16
CA PRO A 1 -8.68 7.88 28.21
C PRO A 1 -10.15 8.31 28.06
N ASP A 2 -10.38 9.56 27.69
CA ASP A 2 -11.72 10.13 27.48
C ASP A 2 -12.22 9.85 26.06
N VAL A 3 -11.32 9.53 25.14
CA VAL A 3 -11.60 9.14 23.76
C VAL A 3 -10.49 8.24 23.23
N VAL A 4 -10.83 7.31 22.35
CA VAL A 4 -9.88 6.44 21.63
C VAL A 4 -9.98 6.75 20.15
N GLY A 5 -8.82 6.87 19.48
CA GLY A 5 -8.73 6.98 18.02
C GLY A 5 -8.30 5.67 17.39
N SER A 6 -8.96 5.27 16.32
CA SER A 6 -8.60 4.11 15.51
C SER A 6 -8.49 4.51 14.04
N VAL A 7 -7.54 3.93 13.31
CA VAL A 7 -7.28 4.30 11.91
C VAL A 7 -7.39 3.07 11.02
N ALA A 8 -8.17 3.18 9.97
CA ALA A 8 -8.31 2.21 8.88
C ALA A 8 -8.79 0.81 9.33
N ASP A 9 -8.06 -0.27 9.06
CA ASP A 9 -8.63 -1.60 8.87
C ASP A 9 -7.72 -2.77 9.27
N ARG A 10 -6.66 -2.50 10.01
CA ARG A 10 -5.79 -3.58 10.50
C ARG A 10 -6.49 -4.37 11.61
N PHE A 11 -6.16 -5.64 11.75
CA PHE A 11 -6.77 -6.50 12.77
C PHE A 11 -6.52 -5.98 14.20
N GLU A 12 -5.42 -5.29 14.43
CA GLU A 12 -5.11 -4.64 15.70
C GLU A 12 -6.11 -3.53 16.05
N THR A 13 -6.62 -2.83 15.02
CA THR A 13 -7.65 -1.78 15.22
C THR A 13 -8.97 -2.37 15.69
N MET A 14 -9.31 -3.59 15.27
CA MET A 14 -10.49 -4.32 15.76
C MET A 14 -10.38 -4.59 17.27
N ALA A 15 -9.23 -5.04 17.74
CA ALA A 15 -9.03 -5.28 19.17
C ALA A 15 -9.22 -4.00 19.99
N THR A 16 -8.67 -2.89 19.50
CA THR A 16 -8.85 -1.56 20.11
C THR A 16 -10.32 -1.14 20.12
N ALA A 17 -11.02 -1.32 19.00
CA ALA A 17 -12.43 -0.93 18.87
C ALA A 17 -13.33 -1.74 19.82
N VAL A 18 -13.15 -3.05 19.90
CA VAL A 18 -13.87 -3.93 20.83
C VAL A 18 -13.62 -3.49 22.28
N ALA A 19 -12.36 -3.27 22.64
CA ALA A 19 -12.01 -2.86 24.01
C ALA A 19 -12.66 -1.51 24.37
N ALA A 20 -12.55 -0.50 23.51
CA ALA A 20 -13.15 0.82 23.73
C ALA A 20 -14.67 0.71 23.95
N SER A 21 -15.37 -0.03 23.07
CA SER A 21 -16.82 -0.21 23.14
C SER A 21 -17.28 -0.87 24.46
N TYR A 22 -16.62 -1.95 24.89
CA TYR A 22 -16.96 -2.63 26.14
C TYR A 22 -16.55 -1.86 27.40
N MET A 23 -15.61 -0.93 27.29
CA MET A 23 -15.22 -0.01 28.36
C MET A 23 -16.06 1.27 28.38
N ASN A 24 -17.03 1.44 27.47
CA ASN A 24 -17.82 2.65 27.26
C ASN A 24 -16.95 3.91 27.05
N ILE A 25 -15.86 3.77 26.30
CA ILE A 25 -14.99 4.87 25.90
C ILE A 25 -15.34 5.25 24.47
N PRO A 26 -15.70 6.52 24.17
CA PRO A 26 -16.00 6.95 22.82
C PRO A 26 -14.85 6.64 21.84
N LEU A 27 -15.18 6.09 20.67
CA LEU A 27 -14.25 5.72 19.64
C LEU A 27 -14.40 6.62 18.40
N ALA A 28 -13.33 7.26 17.98
CA ALA A 28 -13.23 7.97 16.71
C ALA A 28 -12.53 7.09 15.67
N HIS A 29 -13.19 6.85 14.54
CA HIS A 29 -12.66 6.05 13.43
C HIS A 29 -12.26 6.95 12.26
N VAL A 30 -10.97 6.91 11.91
CA VAL A 30 -10.39 7.61 10.76
C VAL A 30 -10.33 6.68 9.56
N GLN A 31 -10.70 7.15 8.36
CA GLN A 31 -10.74 6.39 7.11
C GLN A 31 -11.76 5.22 7.10
N GLY A 32 -12.86 5.35 7.84
CA GLY A 32 -14.01 4.47 7.71
C GLY A 32 -14.71 4.62 6.35
N GLY A 33 -15.51 3.63 5.97
CA GLY A 33 -16.36 3.70 4.77
C GLY A 33 -15.65 3.48 3.43
N GLU A 34 -14.33 3.30 3.37
CA GLU A 34 -13.65 2.90 2.15
C GLU A 34 -13.89 1.41 1.84
N VAL A 35 -13.81 1.03 0.56
CA VAL A 35 -13.90 -0.35 0.09
C VAL A 35 -12.52 -0.88 -0.30
N THR A 36 -12.34 -2.20 -0.21
CA THR A 36 -11.13 -2.90 -0.66
C THR A 36 -11.50 -4.32 -1.10
N GLY A 37 -10.64 -4.96 -1.90
CA GLY A 37 -10.87 -6.34 -2.35
C GLY A 37 -10.47 -7.42 -1.34
N SER A 38 -10.33 -7.12 -0.05
CA SER A 38 -9.77 -8.03 0.95
C SER A 38 -10.56 -8.06 2.26
N ILE A 39 -10.10 -8.88 3.22
CA ILE A 39 -10.66 -8.95 4.59
C ILE A 39 -10.65 -7.59 5.30
N ASP A 40 -9.72 -6.70 4.91
CA ASP A 40 -9.59 -5.36 5.47
C ASP A 40 -10.89 -4.56 5.41
N GLU A 41 -11.69 -4.75 4.35
CA GLU A 41 -13.01 -4.11 4.24
C GLU A 41 -13.96 -4.53 5.36
N LYS A 42 -14.00 -5.84 5.67
CA LYS A 42 -14.86 -6.35 6.75
C LYS A 42 -14.43 -5.81 8.10
N VAL A 43 -13.13 -5.77 8.36
CA VAL A 43 -12.55 -5.20 9.59
C VAL A 43 -12.88 -3.71 9.67
N ARG A 44 -12.65 -2.95 8.61
CA ARG A 44 -12.98 -1.50 8.55
C ARG A 44 -14.44 -1.24 8.85
N HIS A 45 -15.35 -1.98 8.24
CA HIS A 45 -16.79 -1.80 8.46
C HIS A 45 -17.21 -2.20 9.86
N ALA A 46 -16.63 -3.25 10.44
CA ALA A 46 -16.87 -3.62 11.82
C ALA A 46 -16.37 -2.56 12.81
N VAL A 47 -15.16 -2.01 12.59
CA VAL A 47 -14.64 -0.88 13.39
C VAL A 47 -15.55 0.35 13.24
N THR A 48 -16.02 0.66 12.04
CA THR A 48 -17.01 1.74 11.81
C THR A 48 -18.25 1.52 12.67
N LYS A 49 -18.80 0.30 12.73
CA LYS A 49 -20.00 0.00 13.54
C LYS A 49 -19.78 0.07 15.06
N LEU A 50 -18.55 -0.05 15.52
CA LEU A 50 -18.19 0.08 16.94
C LEU A 50 -17.84 1.53 17.31
N SER A 51 -17.82 2.45 16.35
CA SER A 51 -17.34 3.83 16.55
C SER A 51 -18.47 4.83 16.74
N ASP A 52 -18.20 5.88 17.51
CA ASP A 52 -19.14 6.95 17.85
C ASP A 52 -18.94 8.21 16.98
N LEU A 53 -17.76 8.36 16.36
CA LEU A 53 -17.39 9.48 15.51
C LEU A 53 -16.65 8.95 14.28
N HIS A 54 -17.00 9.45 13.10
CA HIS A 54 -16.45 8.99 11.82
C HIS A 54 -15.78 10.13 11.07
N LEU A 55 -14.46 10.02 10.91
CA LEU A 55 -13.62 10.96 10.19
C LEU A 55 -13.21 10.32 8.86
N VAL A 56 -13.98 10.57 7.81
CA VAL A 56 -13.87 9.87 6.53
C VAL A 56 -13.08 10.68 5.50
N SER A 57 -12.47 9.99 4.53
CA SER A 57 -11.58 10.62 3.56
C SER A 57 -12.30 11.39 2.46
N CYS A 58 -13.51 10.99 2.09
CA CYS A 58 -14.24 11.58 0.96
C CYS A 58 -15.76 11.41 1.07
N ALA A 59 -16.51 12.13 0.25
CA ALA A 59 -17.97 12.08 0.24
C ALA A 59 -18.55 10.68 -0.03
N PRO A 60 -18.05 9.87 -0.98
CA PRO A 60 -18.54 8.50 -1.17
C PRO A 60 -18.34 7.60 0.06
N ALA A 61 -17.25 7.80 0.81
CA ALA A 61 -17.04 7.09 2.08
C ALA A 61 -18.04 7.53 3.15
N ALA A 62 -18.35 8.83 3.25
CA ALA A 62 -19.37 9.36 4.16
C ALA A 62 -20.76 8.77 3.85
N GLU A 63 -21.16 8.78 2.58
CA GLU A 63 -22.43 8.18 2.16
C GLU A 63 -22.54 6.70 2.54
N ARG A 64 -21.45 5.95 2.39
CA ARG A 64 -21.40 4.53 2.74
C ARG A 64 -21.53 4.31 4.23
N VAL A 65 -20.86 5.12 5.05
CA VAL A 65 -20.97 5.09 6.52
C VAL A 65 -22.41 5.38 6.95
N VAL A 66 -23.07 6.39 6.38
CA VAL A 66 -24.48 6.69 6.66
C VAL A 66 -25.40 5.53 6.23
N ARG A 67 -25.15 4.90 5.08
CA ARG A 67 -25.89 3.72 4.62
C ARG A 67 -25.72 2.51 5.55
N MET A 68 -24.63 2.42 6.27
CA MET A 68 -24.41 1.39 7.28
C MET A 68 -25.21 1.66 8.57
N GLY A 69 -25.97 2.76 8.61
CA GLY A 69 -26.85 3.13 9.72
C GLY A 69 -26.22 4.05 10.75
N GLU A 70 -25.08 4.69 10.43
CA GLU A 70 -24.48 5.68 11.30
C GLU A 70 -25.19 7.04 11.19
N CYS A 71 -25.21 7.80 12.29
CA CYS A 71 -25.83 9.12 12.32
C CYS A 71 -25.05 10.13 11.50
N ALA A 72 -25.69 10.74 10.49
CA ALA A 72 -25.04 11.68 9.58
C ALA A 72 -24.35 12.86 10.30
N SER A 73 -24.88 13.31 11.46
CA SER A 73 -24.26 14.39 12.25
C SER A 73 -22.94 13.99 12.92
N LYS A 74 -22.60 12.70 12.93
CA LYS A 74 -21.34 12.15 13.46
C LYS A 74 -20.37 11.74 12.37
N VAL A 75 -20.70 11.95 11.11
CA VAL A 75 -19.86 11.63 9.95
C VAL A 75 -19.29 12.92 9.36
N HIS A 76 -17.98 13.06 9.41
CA HIS A 76 -17.27 14.25 8.95
C HIS A 76 -16.29 13.90 7.84
N VAL A 77 -16.37 14.58 6.71
CA VAL A 77 -15.37 14.47 5.63
C VAL A 77 -14.18 15.36 6.02
N THR A 78 -13.10 14.73 6.44
CA THR A 78 -11.89 15.40 6.94
C THR A 78 -10.69 15.27 6.00
N GLY A 79 -10.82 14.56 4.90
CA GLY A 79 -9.69 14.21 4.03
C GLY A 79 -8.92 12.99 4.53
N CYS A 80 -7.74 12.80 3.97
CA CYS A 80 -6.89 11.63 4.23
C CYS A 80 -5.51 12.10 4.74
N PRO A 81 -5.13 11.77 5.98
CA PRO A 81 -3.82 12.18 6.54
C PRO A 81 -2.62 11.71 5.72
N SER A 82 -2.74 10.58 5.01
CA SER A 82 -1.68 10.11 4.10
C SER A 82 -1.51 11.05 2.90
N ILE A 83 -2.60 11.66 2.42
CA ILE A 83 -2.55 12.63 1.33
C ILE A 83 -2.01 13.96 1.82
N ASP A 84 -2.32 14.37 3.05
CA ASP A 84 -1.76 15.59 3.65
C ASP A 84 -0.22 15.47 3.72
N LEU A 85 0.29 14.30 4.16
CA LEU A 85 1.72 14.02 4.16
C LEU A 85 2.33 13.98 2.75
N ALA A 86 1.60 13.42 1.77
CA ALA A 86 2.04 13.43 0.37
C ALA A 86 2.10 14.86 -0.18
N ALA A 87 1.16 15.73 0.21
CA ALA A 87 1.17 17.14 -0.17
C ALA A 87 2.37 17.89 0.43
N GLU A 88 2.72 17.62 1.69
CA GLU A 88 3.93 18.18 2.31
C GLU A 88 5.19 17.78 1.54
N VAL A 89 5.32 16.48 1.21
CA VAL A 89 6.47 15.97 0.45
C VAL A 89 6.50 16.53 -0.97
N ALA A 90 5.35 16.73 -1.62
CA ALA A 90 5.28 17.33 -2.96
C ALA A 90 5.84 18.76 -3.03
N CYS A 91 5.89 19.48 -1.90
CA CYS A 91 6.52 20.80 -1.82
C CYS A 91 8.06 20.75 -1.98
N ASP A 92 8.69 19.64 -1.55
CA ASP A 92 10.11 19.38 -1.75
C ASP A 92 10.35 17.86 -1.95
N PRO A 93 10.10 17.35 -3.17
CA PRO A 93 10.16 15.92 -3.46
C PRO A 93 11.59 15.40 -3.66
N ARG A 94 12.63 16.23 -3.51
CA ARG A 94 14.01 15.81 -3.75
C ARG A 94 14.41 14.65 -2.83
N LEU A 95 15.06 13.67 -3.42
CA LEU A 95 15.68 12.57 -2.68
C LEU A 95 17.01 13.07 -2.10
N ASP A 96 16.96 13.73 -0.94
CA ASP A 96 18.07 14.40 -0.27
C ASP A 96 18.87 13.48 0.67
N PHE A 97 18.68 12.19 0.56
CA PHE A 97 19.38 11.17 1.34
C PHE A 97 19.74 9.95 0.48
N ASP A 98 20.73 9.20 0.94
CA ASP A 98 21.07 7.90 0.39
C ASP A 98 20.23 6.80 1.07
N PRO A 99 19.27 6.16 0.36
CA PRO A 99 18.40 5.16 0.96
C PRO A 99 19.17 3.93 1.48
N PHE A 100 20.24 3.55 0.83
CA PHE A 100 21.07 2.39 1.21
C PHE A 100 21.86 2.66 2.49
N ALA A 101 22.43 3.85 2.63
CA ALA A 101 23.16 4.23 3.83
C ALA A 101 22.23 4.44 5.03
N LYS A 102 21.04 5.04 4.81
CA LYS A 102 20.09 5.39 5.88
C LYS A 102 19.31 4.19 6.39
N TYR A 103 18.89 3.29 5.50
CA TYR A 103 17.96 2.20 5.83
C TYR A 103 18.58 0.80 5.75
N GLY A 104 19.79 0.69 5.21
CA GLY A 104 20.43 -0.61 5.00
C GLY A 104 19.63 -1.47 4.02
N GLY A 105 19.33 -2.70 4.43
CA GLY A 105 18.59 -3.65 3.60
C GLY A 105 19.48 -4.79 3.10
N VAL A 106 19.02 -5.50 2.08
CA VAL A 106 19.72 -6.65 1.52
C VAL A 106 19.75 -6.56 -0.01
N GLY A 107 20.93 -6.69 -0.59
CA GLY A 107 21.21 -6.54 -2.03
C GLY A 107 22.37 -5.59 -2.25
N GLY A 108 22.82 -5.45 -3.51
CA GLY A 108 23.84 -4.48 -3.87
C GLY A 108 23.31 -3.05 -3.80
N ARG A 109 24.20 -2.10 -3.55
CA ARG A 109 23.90 -0.67 -3.74
C ARG A 109 23.70 -0.42 -5.22
N GLN A 110 22.64 0.31 -5.57
CA GLN A 110 22.25 0.63 -6.94
C GLN A 110 22.57 2.09 -7.26
N ASP A 111 22.88 2.38 -8.51
CA ASP A 111 22.82 3.74 -9.04
C ASP A 111 21.36 4.03 -9.43
N LEU A 112 20.80 5.08 -8.85
CA LEU A 112 19.41 5.49 -9.05
C LEU A 112 19.26 6.67 -10.01
N SER A 113 20.36 7.16 -10.59
CA SER A 113 20.40 8.39 -11.42
C SER A 113 19.56 8.28 -12.69
N ASP A 114 19.54 7.10 -13.32
CA ASP A 114 18.78 6.85 -14.55
C ASP A 114 17.32 6.41 -14.29
N GLY A 115 16.92 6.41 -13.02
CA GLY A 115 15.59 5.99 -12.57
C GLY A 115 15.58 4.58 -12.02
N TYR A 116 14.48 4.23 -11.34
CA TYR A 116 14.30 2.95 -10.66
C TYR A 116 12.81 2.62 -10.49
N LEU A 117 12.54 1.36 -10.23
CA LEU A 117 11.21 0.86 -9.87
C LEU A 117 11.11 0.65 -8.36
N VAL A 118 9.96 0.97 -7.78
CA VAL A 118 9.62 0.61 -6.41
C VAL A 118 8.62 -0.53 -6.44
N VAL A 119 8.86 -1.59 -5.66
CA VAL A 119 7.95 -2.74 -5.60
C VAL A 119 7.39 -2.92 -4.20
N MET A 120 6.07 -2.95 -4.10
CA MET A 120 5.32 -3.21 -2.88
C MET A 120 4.19 -4.21 -3.15
N GLN A 121 4.49 -5.49 -3.03
CA GLN A 121 3.50 -6.56 -3.18
C GLN A 121 3.24 -7.23 -1.83
N HIS A 122 1.98 -7.26 -1.45
CA HIS A 122 1.48 -7.88 -0.24
C HIS A 122 0.65 -9.12 -0.59
N PRO A 123 0.61 -10.14 0.27
CA PRO A 123 -0.28 -11.26 0.07
C PRO A 123 -1.75 -10.78 0.13
N VAL A 124 -2.61 -11.49 -0.58
CA VAL A 124 -4.07 -11.35 -0.46
C VAL A 124 -4.55 -12.47 0.44
N THR A 125 -5.18 -12.14 1.55
CA THR A 125 -5.55 -13.12 2.59
C THR A 125 -6.49 -14.21 2.09
N THR A 126 -7.34 -13.89 1.11
CA THR A 126 -8.26 -14.85 0.44
C THR A 126 -7.58 -15.70 -0.62
N GLU A 127 -6.34 -15.36 -1.01
CA GLU A 127 -5.54 -16.02 -2.04
C GLU A 127 -4.16 -16.48 -1.47
N HIS A 128 -4.09 -16.68 -0.14
CA HIS A 128 -2.82 -16.86 0.57
C HIS A 128 -2.01 -18.09 0.10
N GLU A 129 -2.66 -19.12 -0.40
CA GLU A 129 -2.00 -20.32 -0.95
C GLU A 129 -1.24 -20.01 -2.25
N GLU A 130 -1.69 -19.04 -3.03
CA GLU A 130 -1.09 -18.61 -4.28
C GLU A 130 -0.01 -17.53 -4.11
N ALA A 131 0.13 -16.97 -2.92
CA ALA A 131 1.01 -15.82 -2.64
C ALA A 131 2.45 -16.02 -3.14
N ARG A 132 2.97 -17.24 -3.05
CA ARG A 132 4.31 -17.58 -3.56
C ARG A 132 4.37 -17.50 -5.08
N ALA A 133 3.43 -18.10 -5.80
CA ALA A 133 3.38 -18.10 -7.26
C ALA A 133 3.18 -16.69 -7.80
N GLN A 134 2.24 -15.95 -7.23
CA GLN A 134 1.97 -14.56 -7.57
C GLN A 134 3.22 -13.67 -7.41
N THR A 135 3.98 -13.87 -6.34
CA THR A 135 5.22 -13.10 -6.10
C THR A 135 6.30 -13.46 -7.12
N VAL A 136 6.41 -14.71 -7.52
CA VAL A 136 7.39 -15.15 -8.55
C VAL A 136 7.09 -14.46 -9.89
N GLU A 137 5.84 -14.38 -10.32
CA GLU A 137 5.47 -13.68 -11.55
C GLU A 137 5.94 -12.23 -11.53
N THR A 138 5.75 -11.53 -10.42
CA THR A 138 6.21 -10.14 -10.28
C THR A 138 7.74 -10.02 -10.27
N LEU A 139 8.43 -10.92 -9.53
CA LEU A 139 9.91 -10.94 -9.49
C LEU A 139 10.52 -11.15 -10.88
N GLU A 140 10.01 -12.13 -11.63
CA GLU A 140 10.47 -12.43 -12.99
C GLU A 140 10.16 -11.28 -13.97
N ALA A 141 9.01 -10.60 -13.82
CA ALA A 141 8.67 -9.44 -14.65
C ALA A 141 9.63 -8.28 -14.42
N VAL A 142 9.82 -7.85 -13.18
CA VAL A 142 10.66 -6.67 -12.88
C VAL A 142 12.15 -6.91 -13.13
N ASP A 143 12.63 -8.16 -12.98
CA ASP A 143 14.03 -8.52 -13.26
C ASP A 143 14.38 -8.36 -14.76
N ARG A 144 13.40 -8.57 -15.64
CA ARG A 144 13.58 -8.44 -17.11
C ARG A 144 13.65 -6.99 -17.59
N ILE A 145 13.12 -6.03 -16.82
CA ILE A 145 13.09 -4.61 -17.22
C ILE A 145 14.50 -4.00 -17.27
N GLY A 146 15.42 -4.52 -16.43
CA GLY A 146 16.79 -4.05 -16.44
C GLY A 146 17.05 -2.73 -15.69
N LEU A 147 16.05 -2.13 -15.05
CA LEU A 147 16.20 -0.99 -14.16
C LEU A 147 16.51 -1.43 -12.72
N PRO A 148 17.13 -0.57 -11.90
CA PRO A 148 17.22 -0.78 -10.47
C PRO A 148 15.83 -0.99 -9.85
N VAL A 149 15.70 -2.00 -8.99
CA VAL A 149 14.46 -2.35 -8.29
C VAL A 149 14.65 -2.21 -6.79
N LEU A 150 13.84 -1.38 -6.17
CA LEU A 150 13.77 -1.20 -4.72
C LEU A 150 12.53 -1.92 -4.19
N TRP A 151 12.71 -3.12 -3.67
CA TRP A 151 11.62 -3.99 -3.21
C TRP A 151 11.42 -3.84 -1.70
N PHE A 152 10.19 -3.58 -1.27
CA PHE A 152 9.81 -3.57 0.13
C PHE A 152 9.23 -4.92 0.57
N TRP A 153 9.66 -5.41 1.73
CA TRP A 153 9.13 -6.65 2.29
C TRP A 153 7.62 -6.54 2.54
N PRO A 154 6.88 -7.66 2.38
CA PRO A 154 5.43 -7.66 2.61
C PRO A 154 5.10 -7.41 4.07
N ASN A 155 3.84 -7.00 4.33
CA ASN A 155 3.27 -7.01 5.68
C ASN A 155 3.16 -8.44 6.21
N VAL A 156 2.85 -8.54 7.52
CA VAL A 156 2.68 -9.81 8.26
C VAL A 156 1.28 -10.44 8.11
N ASP A 157 0.57 -10.17 7.03
CA ASP A 157 -0.74 -10.74 6.73
C ASP A 157 -0.63 -12.24 6.34
N ALA A 158 -1.75 -12.97 6.37
CA ALA A 158 -1.77 -14.37 5.93
C ALA A 158 -1.25 -14.49 4.50
N GLY A 159 -0.31 -15.43 4.25
CA GLY A 159 0.42 -15.58 2.99
C GLY A 159 1.76 -14.86 2.94
N SER A 160 2.13 -14.05 3.97
CA SER A 160 3.41 -13.34 4.01
C SER A 160 4.62 -14.28 3.98
N ASP A 161 4.50 -15.49 4.53
CA ASP A 161 5.55 -16.50 4.45
C ASP A 161 5.77 -16.98 3.01
N GLY A 162 4.69 -17.17 2.23
CA GLY A 162 4.76 -17.52 0.81
C GLY A 162 5.50 -16.45 0.00
N THR A 163 5.11 -15.20 0.16
CA THR A 163 5.76 -14.04 -0.48
C THR A 163 7.23 -13.93 -0.06
N SER A 164 7.51 -14.00 1.24
CA SER A 164 8.87 -13.90 1.78
C SER A 164 9.77 -15.05 1.30
N ASN A 165 9.23 -16.27 1.22
CA ASN A 165 9.97 -17.44 0.72
C ASN A 165 10.26 -17.31 -0.78
N ALA A 166 9.33 -16.78 -1.58
CA ALA A 166 9.56 -16.51 -3.00
C ALA A 166 10.73 -15.52 -3.17
N ILE A 167 10.72 -14.41 -2.43
CA ILE A 167 11.77 -13.38 -2.46
C ILE A 167 13.14 -13.99 -2.08
N ARG A 168 13.21 -14.76 -0.97
CA ARG A 168 14.46 -15.39 -0.52
C ARG A 168 14.98 -16.37 -1.56
N HIS A 169 14.13 -17.26 -2.05
CA HIS A 169 14.51 -18.25 -3.06
C HIS A 169 14.99 -17.59 -4.35
N PHE A 170 14.30 -16.58 -4.83
CA PHE A 170 14.69 -15.83 -6.03
C PHE A 170 16.08 -15.19 -5.84
N ARG A 171 16.31 -14.55 -4.70
CA ARG A 171 17.62 -13.95 -4.37
C ARG A 171 18.76 -14.97 -4.33
N GLU A 172 18.53 -16.12 -3.73
CA GLU A 172 19.53 -17.18 -3.59
C GLU A 172 19.87 -17.85 -4.94
N THR A 173 18.87 -18.08 -5.77
CA THR A 173 19.00 -18.80 -7.04
C THR A 173 19.41 -17.90 -8.20
N ARG A 174 18.76 -16.75 -8.37
CA ARG A 174 18.99 -15.81 -9.49
C ARG A 174 20.10 -14.80 -9.19
N ARG A 175 20.32 -14.46 -7.90
CA ARG A 175 21.29 -13.44 -7.47
C ARG A 175 21.15 -12.15 -8.26
N PRO A 176 19.95 -11.53 -8.29
CA PRO A 176 19.67 -10.36 -9.11
C PRO A 176 20.58 -9.20 -8.68
N ARG A 177 21.33 -8.64 -9.65
CA ARG A 177 22.30 -7.57 -9.36
C ARG A 177 21.64 -6.20 -9.19
N GLN A 178 20.45 -6.01 -9.80
CA GLN A 178 19.74 -4.74 -9.83
C GLN A 178 18.61 -4.63 -8.80
N MET A 179 18.51 -5.59 -7.87
CA MET A 179 17.48 -5.58 -6.83
C MET A 179 18.05 -5.30 -5.45
N HIS A 180 17.42 -4.39 -4.74
CA HIS A 180 17.68 -4.14 -3.31
C HIS A 180 16.38 -4.25 -2.51
N PHE A 181 16.45 -4.85 -1.33
CA PHE A 181 15.29 -5.18 -0.50
C PHE A 181 15.33 -4.43 0.81
N PHE A 182 14.33 -3.56 1.04
CA PHE A 182 14.15 -2.82 2.27
C PHE A 182 13.07 -3.43 3.16
N LYS A 183 13.20 -3.28 4.48
CA LYS A 183 12.14 -3.68 5.41
C LYS A 183 11.06 -2.61 5.50
N ASN A 184 11.47 -1.40 5.77
CA ASN A 184 10.57 -0.26 5.97
C ASN A 184 11.36 1.05 5.87
N MET A 185 10.65 2.15 5.68
CA MET A 185 11.18 3.52 5.74
C MET A 185 10.20 4.40 6.51
N VAL A 186 10.67 5.53 7.04
CA VAL A 186 9.74 6.53 7.55
C VAL A 186 8.90 7.08 6.39
N PRO A 187 7.61 7.41 6.62
CA PRO A 187 6.69 7.73 5.54
C PRO A 187 7.15 8.87 4.61
N THR A 188 7.74 9.94 5.16
CA THR A 188 8.24 11.06 4.38
C THR A 188 9.35 10.67 3.41
N ASP A 189 10.33 9.87 3.86
CA ASP A 189 11.43 9.39 3.04
C ASP A 189 10.94 8.42 1.95
N PHE A 190 9.99 7.56 2.31
CA PHE A 190 9.36 6.65 1.36
C PHE A 190 8.61 7.40 0.25
N LEU A 191 7.86 8.45 0.60
CA LEU A 191 7.17 9.29 -0.37
C LEU A 191 8.16 10.06 -1.26
N LYS A 192 9.27 10.58 -0.72
CA LYS A 192 10.35 11.16 -1.52
C LYS A 192 10.95 10.13 -2.49
N LEU A 193 11.15 8.89 -2.01
CA LEU A 193 11.61 7.80 -2.86
C LEU A 193 10.61 7.52 -4.00
N LEU A 194 9.31 7.50 -3.71
CA LEU A 194 8.26 7.30 -4.72
C LEU A 194 8.19 8.45 -5.74
N CYS A 195 8.29 9.70 -5.31
CA CYS A 195 8.27 10.86 -6.22
C CYS A 195 9.38 10.80 -7.30
N ASN A 196 10.49 10.13 -7.01
CA ASN A 196 11.61 10.00 -7.91
C ASN A 196 11.66 8.64 -8.64
N ALA A 197 10.71 7.74 -8.38
CA ALA A 197 10.60 6.46 -9.05
C ALA A 197 9.97 6.60 -10.44
N LYS A 198 10.35 5.71 -11.36
CA LYS A 198 9.69 5.59 -12.67
C LYS A 198 8.28 5.04 -12.54
N ALA A 199 8.08 4.07 -11.65
CA ALA A 199 6.77 3.49 -11.33
C ALA A 199 6.77 2.76 -9.98
N LEU A 200 5.58 2.64 -9.38
CA LEU A 200 5.30 1.70 -8.29
C LEU A 200 4.64 0.45 -8.87
N ILE A 201 5.18 -0.71 -8.52
CA ILE A 201 4.72 -2.02 -8.99
C ILE A 201 4.19 -2.82 -7.79
N GLY A 202 3.02 -3.42 -7.90
CA GLY A 202 2.48 -4.30 -6.85
C GLY A 202 1.02 -3.97 -6.51
N ASN A 203 0.62 -4.24 -5.25
CA ASN A 203 -0.77 -4.13 -4.85
C ASN A 203 -0.97 -3.34 -3.55
N SER A 204 -0.04 -2.45 -3.22
CA SER A 204 -0.16 -1.56 -2.07
C SER A 204 -1.22 -0.49 -2.29
N SER A 205 -1.95 -0.13 -1.22
CA SER A 205 -2.90 0.99 -1.26
C SER A 205 -2.26 2.34 -1.55
N VAL A 206 -0.96 2.46 -1.31
CA VAL A 206 -0.15 3.62 -1.70
C VAL A 206 -0.29 3.93 -3.20
N GLY A 207 -0.36 2.89 -4.05
CA GLY A 207 -0.51 3.05 -5.50
C GLY A 207 -1.79 3.78 -5.91
N VAL A 208 -2.91 3.49 -5.25
CA VAL A 208 -4.20 4.11 -5.59
C VAL A 208 -4.47 5.42 -4.86
N ARG A 209 -3.76 5.71 -3.76
CA ARG A 209 -3.94 6.93 -2.97
C ARG A 209 -2.81 7.93 -3.18
N GLU A 210 -1.69 7.71 -2.51
CA GLU A 210 -0.56 8.65 -2.49
C GLU A 210 0.05 8.82 -3.90
N CYS A 211 0.25 7.73 -4.64
CA CYS A 211 0.74 7.81 -6.02
C CYS A 211 -0.27 8.51 -6.96
N GLY A 212 -1.59 8.34 -6.72
CA GLY A 212 -2.63 9.06 -7.44
C GLY A 212 -2.54 10.59 -7.25
N PHE A 213 -2.22 11.05 -6.03
CA PHE A 213 -2.01 12.46 -5.72
C PHE A 213 -0.67 12.98 -6.28
N LEU A 214 0.39 12.19 -6.16
CA LEU A 214 1.75 12.56 -6.58
C LEU A 214 1.97 12.43 -8.09
N GLY A 215 1.04 11.79 -8.83
CA GLY A 215 1.20 11.54 -10.26
C GLY A 215 2.22 10.45 -10.59
N VAL A 216 2.59 9.61 -9.64
CA VAL A 216 3.52 8.50 -9.85
C VAL A 216 2.84 7.38 -10.62
N PRO A 217 3.41 6.88 -11.73
CA PRO A 217 2.86 5.74 -12.47
C PRO A 217 2.78 4.47 -11.62
N VAL A 218 1.70 3.68 -11.79
CA VAL A 218 1.45 2.47 -10.99
C VAL A 218 1.02 1.30 -11.86
N VAL A 219 1.67 0.17 -11.69
CA VAL A 219 1.18 -1.12 -12.15
C VAL A 219 0.55 -1.86 -10.96
N ASN A 220 -0.77 -1.83 -10.87
CA ASN A 220 -1.51 -2.50 -9.81
C ASN A 220 -1.78 -3.95 -10.17
N ILE A 221 -1.29 -4.90 -9.36
CA ILE A 221 -1.31 -6.31 -9.67
C ILE A 221 -2.38 -7.03 -8.83
N GLY A 222 -3.31 -7.72 -9.51
CA GLY A 222 -4.29 -8.59 -8.89
C GLY A 222 -5.45 -7.89 -8.19
N SER A 223 -6.10 -8.60 -7.28
CA SER A 223 -7.42 -8.29 -6.73
C SER A 223 -7.43 -7.38 -5.51
N ARG A 224 -6.30 -7.19 -4.81
CA ARG A 224 -6.24 -6.54 -3.49
C ARG A 224 -6.84 -5.14 -3.45
N GLN A 225 -6.73 -4.38 -4.54
CA GLN A 225 -7.27 -3.03 -4.66
C GLN A 225 -8.57 -2.97 -5.49
N ALA A 226 -9.25 -4.11 -5.68
CA ALA A 226 -10.51 -4.15 -6.42
C ALA A 226 -11.57 -3.26 -5.78
N GLY A 227 -12.37 -2.56 -6.59
CA GLY A 227 -13.46 -1.69 -6.14
C GLY A 227 -13.02 -0.34 -5.55
N ARG A 228 -11.72 -0.06 -5.44
CA ARG A 228 -11.25 1.27 -5.02
C ARG A 228 -11.22 2.27 -6.17
N ASP A 229 -11.54 3.51 -5.83
CA ASP A 229 -11.30 4.65 -6.72
C ASP A 229 -9.80 4.76 -7.02
N ARG A 230 -9.47 5.08 -8.28
CA ARG A 230 -8.08 5.21 -8.74
C ARG A 230 -7.93 6.28 -9.79
N GLY A 231 -6.75 6.88 -9.85
CA GLY A 231 -6.40 7.87 -10.86
C GLY A 231 -6.00 7.25 -12.20
N PRO A 232 -5.82 8.07 -13.23
CA PRO A 232 -5.38 7.63 -14.57
C PRO A 232 -3.93 7.12 -14.59
N ASN A 233 -3.18 7.30 -13.52
CA ASN A 233 -1.81 6.84 -13.34
C ASN A 233 -1.72 5.32 -13.05
N VAL A 234 -2.84 4.61 -12.88
CA VAL A 234 -2.90 3.20 -12.48
C VAL A 234 -3.29 2.32 -13.66
N LEU A 235 -2.44 1.35 -13.98
CA LEU A 235 -2.76 0.22 -14.87
C LEU A 235 -2.99 -1.04 -14.04
N ASP A 236 -4.16 -1.64 -14.19
CA ASP A 236 -4.52 -2.89 -13.52
C ASP A 236 -4.11 -4.09 -14.38
N VAL A 237 -3.41 -5.06 -13.79
CA VAL A 237 -2.97 -6.28 -14.46
C VAL A 237 -3.20 -7.53 -13.60
N ALA A 238 -3.31 -8.68 -14.25
CA ALA A 238 -3.30 -9.98 -13.58
C ALA A 238 -1.89 -10.36 -13.10
N TYR A 239 -1.79 -11.45 -12.29
CA TYR A 239 -0.52 -12.04 -11.87
C TYR A 239 0.11 -12.85 -13.02
N GLU A 240 0.46 -12.18 -14.10
CA GLU A 240 1.09 -12.74 -15.29
C GLU A 240 2.30 -11.88 -15.65
N ARG A 241 3.48 -12.48 -15.68
CA ARG A 241 4.76 -11.75 -15.87
C ARG A 241 4.80 -10.94 -17.18
N GLU A 242 4.21 -11.46 -18.23
CA GLU A 242 4.16 -10.79 -19.53
C GLU A 242 3.25 -9.54 -19.47
N ALA A 243 2.08 -9.66 -18.83
CA ALA A 243 1.17 -8.53 -18.63
C ALA A 243 1.78 -7.46 -17.69
N ILE A 244 2.44 -7.89 -16.61
CA ILE A 244 3.15 -6.99 -15.68
C ILE A 244 4.27 -6.27 -16.43
N GLY A 245 5.11 -6.99 -17.19
CA GLY A 245 6.21 -6.41 -17.97
C GLY A 245 5.71 -5.38 -18.97
N ALA A 246 4.70 -5.74 -19.78
CA ALA A 246 4.12 -4.82 -20.77
C ALA A 246 3.54 -3.55 -20.14
N ALA A 247 2.90 -3.66 -18.97
CA ALA A 247 2.36 -2.50 -18.26
C ALA A 247 3.48 -1.60 -17.68
N ILE A 248 4.60 -2.19 -17.24
CA ILE A 248 5.77 -1.41 -16.80
C ILE A 248 6.34 -0.65 -17.99
N GLU A 249 6.58 -1.33 -19.12
CA GLU A 249 7.10 -0.71 -20.35
C GLU A 249 6.22 0.44 -20.83
N ALA A 250 4.89 0.27 -20.81
CA ALA A 250 3.94 1.31 -21.18
C ALA A 250 3.99 2.57 -20.27
N HIS A 251 4.51 2.45 -19.05
CA HIS A 251 4.74 3.59 -18.18
C HIS A 251 6.14 4.22 -18.33
N LEU A 252 7.07 3.51 -18.96
CA LEU A 252 8.44 4.00 -19.20
C LEU A 252 8.58 4.78 -20.51
N ASP A 253 7.67 4.53 -21.49
CA ASP A 253 7.58 5.24 -22.76
C ASP A 253 6.98 6.66 -22.59
#